data_af90d78aa5116c430d881bb07f6a29c3
#
_entry.id   af90d78aa5116c430d881bb07f6a29c3
#
_cell.length_a   1.000
_cell.length_b   1.000
_cell.length_c   1.000
_cell.angle_alpha   90.00
_cell.angle_beta   90.00
_cell.angle_gamma   90.00
#
_symmetry.space_group_name_H-M   'P 1'
#
loop_
_entity.id
_entity.type
_entity.pdbx_description
1 polymer ?
#
loop_
_entity_poly.entity_id
_entity_poly.type
_entity_poly.pdbx_seq_one_letter_code
_entity_poly.pdbx_strand_id
1 'polypeptide(L)'
;TGKLLFPKEAVLDWINKDSIITGKGQLTITGSHDPLLEAVLRQTSIDIATMWNGSSAGLERVASGKASAAVIHIFCPAFRSWNIEPVKTTCADKDVVLLHWAKRSRGLVMKPFVALHVSSLSAIRPYRLSQRQKGAGAQILFEHLLDEASIRTEQLELTATCHTELESVLALLEGKADIAFGLEHYATKYN
;
A
#
# COMPACT_ATOMS: atom_id res chain seq x y z
N THR A 1 7.88 1.46 3.16
CA THR A 1 8.45 2.45 2.25
C THR A 1 7.55 2.56 1.02
N GLY A 2 6.72 3.62 0.95
CA GLY A 2 5.92 3.90 -0.26
C GLY A 2 6.84 4.43 -1.37
N LYS A 3 6.67 3.92 -2.59
CA LYS A 3 7.34 4.43 -3.79
C LYS A 3 6.30 4.69 -4.88
N LEU A 4 6.43 5.80 -5.59
CA LEU A 4 5.65 6.14 -6.78
C LEU A 4 6.44 5.73 -8.02
N LEU A 5 5.73 5.20 -9.01
CA LEU A 5 6.28 4.79 -10.28
C LEU A 5 5.73 5.69 -11.39
N PHE A 6 6.61 6.29 -12.16
CA PHE A 6 6.24 7.09 -13.32
C PHE A 6 6.96 6.57 -14.58
N PRO A 7 6.38 6.65 -15.77
CA PRO A 7 7.11 6.52 -17.02
C PRO A 7 8.25 7.56 -17.05
N LYS A 8 9.45 7.13 -17.45
CA LYS A 8 10.65 7.98 -17.44
C LYS A 8 10.47 9.24 -18.27
N GLU A 9 9.90 9.11 -19.46
CA GLU A 9 9.61 10.25 -20.34
C GLU A 9 8.70 11.28 -19.68
N ALA A 10 7.63 10.83 -19.00
CA ALA A 10 6.72 11.72 -18.28
C ALA A 10 7.42 12.51 -17.16
N VAL A 11 8.44 11.92 -16.51
CA VAL A 11 9.24 12.62 -15.48
C VAL A 11 10.18 13.63 -16.15
N LEU A 12 10.81 13.27 -17.26
CA LEU A 12 11.69 14.18 -18.01
C LEU A 12 10.91 15.36 -18.58
N ASP A 13 9.74 15.12 -19.13
CA ASP A 13 8.84 16.15 -19.63
C ASP A 13 8.38 17.10 -18.52
N TRP A 14 8.05 16.54 -17.35
CA TRP A 14 7.69 17.34 -16.18
C TRP A 14 8.85 18.23 -15.70
N ILE A 15 10.07 17.72 -15.71
CA ILE A 15 11.28 18.48 -15.36
C ILE A 15 11.53 19.59 -16.39
N ASN A 16 11.28 19.33 -17.67
CA ASN A 16 11.53 20.26 -18.77
C ASN A 16 10.40 21.29 -19.02
N LYS A 17 9.35 21.29 -18.22
CA LYS A 17 8.24 22.27 -18.17
C LYS A 17 7.35 22.44 -19.41
N ASP A 18 7.63 21.85 -20.55
CA ASP A 18 6.95 22.23 -21.79
C ASP A 18 5.89 21.22 -22.31
N SER A 19 5.67 20.08 -21.65
CA SER A 19 4.86 19.03 -22.27
C SER A 19 3.82 18.31 -21.40
N ILE A 20 3.58 18.73 -20.15
CA ILE A 20 2.66 18.03 -19.25
C ILE A 20 1.20 18.01 -19.74
N ILE A 21 0.84 18.89 -20.70
CA ILE A 21 -0.56 19.12 -21.09
C ILE A 21 -0.95 18.49 -22.42
N THR A 22 -0.02 17.89 -23.18
CA THR A 22 -0.31 17.35 -24.52
C THR A 22 -0.51 15.86 -24.64
N GLY A 23 -0.45 15.12 -23.53
CA GLY A 23 -0.80 13.68 -23.51
C GLY A 23 -2.30 13.47 -23.67
N LYS A 24 -2.71 12.73 -24.71
CA LYS A 24 -4.10 12.36 -25.01
C LYS A 24 -4.66 11.40 -23.93
N GLY A 25 -4.98 11.91 -22.75
CA GLY A 25 -5.62 11.12 -21.70
C GLY A 25 -5.54 11.80 -20.33
N GLN A 26 -6.54 11.56 -19.48
CA GLN A 26 -6.54 12.00 -18.10
C GLN A 26 -5.39 11.32 -17.34
N LEU A 27 -4.58 12.09 -16.62
CA LEU A 27 -3.55 11.54 -15.74
C LEU A 27 -4.21 10.66 -14.69
N THR A 28 -3.72 9.44 -14.55
CA THR A 28 -4.29 8.47 -13.61
C THR A 28 -3.20 7.94 -12.68
N ILE A 29 -3.40 8.09 -11.38
CA ILE A 29 -2.59 7.48 -10.34
C ILE A 29 -3.36 6.30 -9.75
N THR A 30 -2.70 5.16 -9.63
CA THR A 30 -3.32 3.92 -9.14
C THR A 30 -2.47 3.28 -8.03
N GLY A 31 -2.90 2.15 -7.50
CA GLY A 31 -2.11 1.35 -6.57
C GLY A 31 -2.55 1.46 -5.13
N SER A 32 -1.60 1.59 -4.22
CA SER A 32 -1.87 1.66 -2.80
C SER A 32 -2.32 3.06 -2.38
N HIS A 33 -3.39 3.14 -1.60
CA HIS A 33 -3.81 4.40 -1.00
C HIS A 33 -2.70 4.99 -0.11
N ASP A 34 -2.43 6.28 -0.31
CA ASP A 34 -1.48 7.04 0.50
C ASP A 34 -2.10 8.37 0.93
N PRO A 35 -2.38 8.55 2.26
CA PRO A 35 -3.02 9.75 2.76
C PRO A 35 -2.21 11.03 2.53
N LEU A 36 -0.88 10.94 2.55
CA LEU A 36 -0.01 12.10 2.28
C LEU A 36 -0.12 12.52 0.82
N LEU A 37 -0.05 11.56 -0.10
CA LEU A 37 -0.20 11.84 -1.52
C LEU A 37 -1.59 12.41 -1.82
N GLU A 38 -2.64 11.83 -1.24
CA GLU A 38 -4.01 12.35 -1.41
C GLU A 38 -4.12 13.80 -0.94
N ALA A 39 -3.52 14.14 0.20
CA ALA A 39 -3.50 15.52 0.70
C ALA A 39 -2.74 16.47 -0.22
N VAL A 40 -1.62 16.03 -0.80
CA VAL A 40 -0.84 16.83 -1.76
C VAL A 40 -1.63 17.02 -3.07
N LEU A 41 -2.24 15.95 -3.61
CA LEU A 41 -3.02 16.03 -4.84
C LEU A 41 -4.21 17.01 -4.72
N ARG A 42 -4.86 17.06 -3.57
CA ARG A 42 -5.94 18.05 -3.32
C ARG A 42 -5.47 19.49 -3.35
N GLN A 43 -4.18 19.76 -3.19
CA GLN A 43 -3.61 21.12 -3.23
C GLN A 43 -3.10 21.49 -4.63
N THR A 44 -3.08 20.53 -5.56
CA THR A 44 -2.68 20.79 -6.95
C THR A 44 -3.88 21.26 -7.78
N SER A 45 -3.61 22.08 -8.79
CA SER A 45 -4.61 22.45 -9.82
C SER A 45 -4.65 21.45 -10.98
N ILE A 46 -3.93 20.33 -10.89
CA ILE A 46 -3.84 19.34 -11.96
C ILE A 46 -5.00 18.36 -11.82
N ASP A 47 -5.73 18.11 -12.91
CA ASP A 47 -6.81 17.12 -12.94
C ASP A 47 -6.23 15.70 -13.02
N ILE A 48 -6.24 15.01 -11.90
CA ILE A 48 -5.67 13.66 -11.73
C ILE A 48 -6.74 12.72 -11.21
N ALA A 49 -7.06 11.67 -11.97
CA ALA A 49 -7.88 10.57 -11.49
C ALA A 49 -7.07 9.67 -10.56
N THR A 50 -7.69 9.21 -9.48
CA THR A 50 -7.06 8.26 -8.55
C THR A 50 -7.86 6.97 -8.45
N MET A 51 -7.17 5.82 -8.40
CA MET A 51 -7.77 4.51 -8.24
C MET A 51 -6.94 3.66 -7.26
N TRP A 52 -7.45 3.48 -6.04
CA TRP A 52 -6.76 2.76 -4.97
C TRP A 52 -7.14 1.27 -4.95
N ASN A 53 -6.47 0.48 -5.77
CA ASN A 53 -6.73 -0.95 -5.99
C ASN A 53 -5.61 -1.89 -5.50
N GLY A 54 -4.67 -1.35 -4.72
CA GLY A 54 -3.54 -2.08 -4.15
C GLY A 54 -2.28 -2.05 -5.03
N SER A 55 -1.15 -2.33 -4.41
CA SER A 55 0.18 -2.16 -5.02
C SER A 55 0.38 -3.02 -6.28
N SER A 56 0.00 -4.29 -6.24
CA SER A 56 0.20 -5.22 -7.37
C SER A 56 -0.66 -4.83 -8.57
N ALA A 57 -1.96 -4.61 -8.36
CA ALA A 57 -2.87 -4.19 -9.42
C ALA A 57 -2.47 -2.82 -10.00
N GLY A 58 -1.98 -1.92 -9.16
CA GLY A 58 -1.46 -0.63 -9.61
C GLY A 58 -0.25 -0.77 -10.54
N LEU A 59 0.70 -1.62 -10.17
CA LEU A 59 1.88 -1.89 -10.97
C LEU A 59 1.53 -2.50 -12.33
N GLU A 60 0.61 -3.47 -12.36
CA GLU A 60 0.09 -4.08 -13.60
C GLU A 60 -0.59 -3.06 -14.52
N ARG A 61 -1.32 -2.09 -13.95
CA ARG A 61 -1.96 -1.04 -14.75
C ARG A 61 -0.93 -0.11 -15.40
N VAL A 62 0.14 0.24 -14.71
CA VAL A 62 1.25 1.01 -15.31
C VAL A 62 1.93 0.20 -16.39
N ALA A 63 2.26 -1.06 -16.15
CA ALA A 63 2.87 -1.95 -17.13
C ALA A 63 2.01 -2.12 -18.40
N SER A 64 0.69 -2.17 -18.24
CA SER A 64 -0.25 -2.27 -19.38
C SER A 64 -0.63 -0.92 -20.02
N GLY A 65 -0.04 0.20 -19.58
CA GLY A 65 -0.33 1.54 -20.10
C GLY A 65 -1.71 2.09 -19.70
N LYS A 66 -2.37 1.48 -18.72
CA LYS A 66 -3.72 1.89 -18.24
C LYS A 66 -3.67 2.89 -17.09
N ALA A 67 -2.49 3.26 -16.64
CA ALA A 67 -2.27 4.29 -15.63
C ALA A 67 -0.96 5.01 -15.88
N SER A 68 -0.91 6.29 -15.54
CA SER A 68 0.26 7.14 -15.69
C SER A 68 1.28 6.89 -14.57
N ALA A 69 0.83 6.53 -13.39
CA ALA A 69 1.67 6.24 -12.23
C ALA A 69 1.02 5.23 -11.28
N ALA A 70 1.85 4.59 -10.45
CA ALA A 70 1.37 3.73 -9.37
C ALA A 70 2.09 3.99 -8.07
N VAL A 71 1.34 4.05 -6.98
CA VAL A 71 1.87 4.02 -5.61
C VAL A 71 2.04 2.58 -5.19
N ILE A 72 3.26 2.18 -4.87
CA ILE A 72 3.55 0.78 -4.52
C ILE A 72 4.38 0.67 -3.24
N HIS A 73 4.15 -0.40 -2.50
CA HIS A 73 4.96 -0.83 -1.37
C HIS A 73 4.92 -2.36 -1.29
N ILE A 74 5.62 -3.00 -2.19
CA ILE A 74 5.66 -4.46 -2.34
C ILE A 74 6.97 -4.96 -1.74
N PHE A 75 6.87 -5.75 -0.69
CA PHE A 75 8.00 -6.47 -0.14
C PHE A 75 8.28 -7.73 -0.96
N CYS A 76 9.55 -7.97 -1.30
CA CYS A 76 10.00 -9.17 -1.97
C CYS A 76 10.83 -10.02 -1.00
N PRO A 77 10.28 -11.12 -0.44
CA PRO A 77 10.97 -11.94 0.55
C PRO A 77 12.31 -12.50 0.06
N ALA A 78 12.34 -13.01 -1.17
CA ALA A 78 13.52 -13.64 -1.75
C ALA A 78 14.76 -12.72 -1.79
N PHE A 79 14.56 -11.43 -1.93
CA PHE A 79 15.63 -10.43 -1.99
C PHE A 79 15.68 -9.52 -0.75
N ARG A 80 14.79 -9.74 0.22
CA ARG A 80 14.59 -8.89 1.40
C ARG A 80 14.57 -7.39 1.04
N SER A 81 13.97 -7.06 -0.08
CA SER A 81 13.96 -5.73 -0.69
C SER A 81 12.54 -5.26 -1.01
N TRP A 82 12.41 -3.95 -1.27
CA TRP A 82 11.12 -3.32 -1.55
C TRP A 82 11.06 -2.83 -2.98
N ASN A 83 9.98 -3.14 -3.68
CA ASN A 83 9.54 -2.58 -4.96
C ASN A 83 10.43 -2.87 -6.18
N ILE A 84 11.75 -2.98 -6.01
CA ILE A 84 12.71 -3.07 -7.14
C ILE A 84 12.44 -4.29 -8.00
N GLU A 85 12.43 -5.49 -7.41
CA GLU A 85 12.24 -6.72 -8.17
C GLU A 85 10.82 -6.87 -8.77
N PRO A 86 9.73 -6.54 -8.05
CA PRO A 86 8.42 -6.48 -8.66
C PRO A 86 8.34 -5.53 -9.87
N VAL A 87 8.98 -4.35 -9.80
CA VAL A 87 9.01 -3.40 -10.92
C VAL A 87 9.80 -3.95 -12.09
N LYS A 88 11.01 -4.48 -11.86
CA LYS A 88 11.83 -5.08 -12.91
C LYS A 88 11.09 -6.22 -13.64
N THR A 89 10.37 -7.04 -12.89
CA THR A 89 9.65 -8.17 -13.45
C THR A 89 8.41 -7.74 -14.22
N THR A 90 7.57 -6.86 -13.62
CA THR A 90 6.28 -6.50 -14.20
C THR A 90 6.41 -5.47 -15.32
N CYS A 91 7.43 -4.60 -15.26
CA CYS A 91 7.69 -3.53 -16.23
C CYS A 91 8.96 -3.79 -17.06
N ALA A 92 9.34 -5.05 -17.29
CA ALA A 92 10.60 -5.42 -17.93
C ALA A 92 10.78 -4.80 -19.34
N ASP A 93 9.68 -4.62 -20.07
CA ASP A 93 9.62 -4.07 -21.43
C ASP A 93 9.19 -2.58 -21.46
N LYS A 94 9.17 -1.91 -20.30
CA LYS A 94 8.71 -0.53 -20.14
C LYS A 94 9.82 0.37 -19.63
N ASP A 95 9.93 1.56 -20.21
CA ASP A 95 10.79 2.62 -19.69
C ASP A 95 10.06 3.34 -18.54
N VAL A 96 10.34 2.90 -17.32
CA VAL A 96 9.72 3.43 -16.09
C VAL A 96 10.79 3.87 -15.10
N VAL A 97 10.43 4.82 -14.26
CA VAL A 97 11.28 5.33 -13.18
C VAL A 97 10.63 5.03 -11.83
N LEU A 98 11.41 4.55 -10.87
CA LEU A 98 10.98 4.29 -9.51
C LEU A 98 11.45 5.41 -8.59
N LEU A 99 10.51 6.26 -8.13
CA LEU A 99 10.79 7.37 -7.22
C LEU A 99 10.56 6.98 -5.76
N HIS A 100 11.45 7.43 -4.88
CA HIS A 100 11.23 7.31 -3.44
C HIS A 100 10.31 8.44 -2.97
N TRP A 101 9.10 8.09 -2.57
CA TRP A 101 8.10 9.05 -2.09
C TRP A 101 8.20 9.30 -0.59
N ALA A 102 7.98 8.27 0.23
CA ALA A 102 7.98 8.39 1.69
C ALA A 102 8.33 7.08 2.39
N LYS A 103 8.80 7.17 3.63
CA LYS A 103 8.88 6.06 4.58
C LYS A 103 7.66 6.11 5.49
N ARG A 104 7.10 4.94 5.81
CA ARG A 104 5.95 4.81 6.72
C ARG A 104 6.20 3.68 7.69
N SER A 105 6.00 3.94 8.99
CA SER A 105 6.00 2.90 10.01
C SER A 105 4.70 2.09 9.91
N ARG A 106 4.84 0.77 10.05
CA ARG A 106 3.73 -0.17 10.02
C ARG A 106 3.90 -1.23 11.09
N GLY A 107 2.81 -1.64 11.71
CA GLY A 107 2.81 -2.67 12.73
C GLY A 107 1.39 -3.13 13.06
N LEU A 108 1.27 -3.86 14.16
CA LEU A 108 -0.03 -4.22 14.71
C LEU A 108 -0.65 -3.00 15.38
N VAL A 109 -1.85 -2.64 14.94
CA VAL A 109 -2.70 -1.60 15.51
C VAL A 109 -3.82 -2.29 16.28
N MET A 110 -4.02 -1.92 17.53
CA MET A 110 -5.01 -2.56 18.41
C MET A 110 -5.39 -1.63 19.55
N LYS A 111 -6.52 -1.93 20.22
CA LYS A 111 -6.93 -1.17 21.40
C LYS A 111 -5.97 -1.41 22.58
N PRO A 112 -5.78 -0.45 23.50
CA PRO A 112 -4.82 -0.56 24.60
C PRO A 112 -4.97 -1.84 25.43
N PHE A 113 -6.20 -2.26 25.72
CA PHE A 113 -6.44 -3.48 26.51
C PHE A 113 -6.03 -4.76 25.78
N VAL A 114 -6.09 -4.81 24.46
CA VAL A 114 -5.57 -5.93 23.64
C VAL A 114 -4.05 -5.93 23.65
N ALA A 115 -3.44 -4.75 23.58
CA ALA A 115 -1.99 -4.58 23.59
C ALA A 115 -1.31 -5.12 24.86
N LEU A 116 -2.01 -5.12 26.00
CA LEU A 116 -1.51 -5.71 27.24
C LEU A 116 -1.26 -7.23 27.14
N HIS A 117 -1.89 -7.91 26.18
CA HIS A 117 -1.84 -9.37 26.05
C HIS A 117 -1.11 -9.80 24.76
N VAL A 118 -0.73 -8.88 23.87
CA VAL A 118 -0.07 -9.16 22.60
C VAL A 118 1.40 -8.71 22.66
N SER A 119 2.27 -9.59 23.17
CA SER A 119 3.71 -9.34 23.26
C SER A 119 4.51 -9.91 22.07
N SER A 120 3.88 -10.71 21.22
CA SER A 120 4.50 -11.35 20.04
C SER A 120 3.46 -11.57 18.95
N LEU A 121 3.95 -11.85 17.72
CA LEU A 121 3.05 -12.16 16.61
C LEU A 121 2.21 -13.42 16.88
N SER A 122 2.74 -14.41 17.61
CA SER A 122 2.01 -15.61 17.97
C SER A 122 0.83 -15.36 18.92
N ALA A 123 0.86 -14.28 19.68
CA ALA A 123 -0.21 -13.92 20.64
C ALA A 123 -1.46 -13.33 19.97
N ILE A 124 -1.44 -13.10 18.65
CA ILE A 124 -2.61 -12.57 17.93
C ILE A 124 -3.70 -13.62 17.66
N ARG A 125 -3.39 -14.92 17.78
CA ARG A 125 -4.29 -16.02 17.39
C ARG A 125 -5.71 -15.95 17.98
N PRO A 126 -5.93 -15.56 19.25
CA PRO A 126 -7.28 -15.52 19.83
C PRO A 126 -8.09 -14.27 19.43
N TYR A 127 -7.55 -13.40 18.59
CA TYR A 127 -8.15 -12.12 18.23
C TYR A 127 -8.65 -12.10 16.80
N ARG A 128 -9.71 -11.31 16.53
CA ARG A 128 -10.21 -11.04 15.18
C ARG A 128 -9.29 -10.05 14.46
N LEU A 129 -8.77 -10.46 13.32
CA LEU A 129 -7.83 -9.66 12.56
C LEU A 129 -8.50 -9.02 11.33
N SER A 130 -8.32 -7.73 11.19
CA SER A 130 -8.70 -7.03 9.96
C SER A 130 -7.81 -7.47 8.81
N GLN A 131 -8.42 -7.98 7.74
CA GLN A 131 -7.75 -8.47 6.55
C GLN A 131 -7.78 -7.43 5.44
N ARG A 132 -6.66 -7.25 4.72
CA ARG A 132 -6.60 -6.44 3.51
C ARG A 132 -6.81 -7.31 2.27
N GLN A 133 -7.25 -6.68 1.17
CA GLN A 133 -7.42 -7.39 -0.10
C GLN A 133 -6.11 -8.01 -0.59
N LYS A 134 -6.23 -9.14 -1.31
CA LYS A 134 -5.10 -9.81 -1.97
C LYS A 134 -4.37 -8.83 -2.90
N GLY A 135 -3.03 -8.86 -2.86
CA GLY A 135 -2.20 -7.95 -3.66
C GLY A 135 -2.00 -6.56 -3.05
N ALA A 136 -2.64 -6.24 -1.92
CA ALA A 136 -2.25 -5.08 -1.13
C ALA A 136 -0.86 -5.31 -0.54
N GLY A 137 0.04 -4.33 -0.66
CA GLY A 137 1.39 -4.48 -0.13
C GLY A 137 1.44 -4.73 1.38
N ALA A 138 0.45 -4.22 2.13
CA ALA A 138 0.28 -4.51 3.55
C ALA A 138 -0.01 -6.00 3.79
N GLN A 139 -0.90 -6.60 2.98
CA GLN A 139 -1.25 -8.01 3.10
C GLN A 139 -0.05 -8.91 2.76
N ILE A 140 0.64 -8.62 1.67
CA ILE A 140 1.85 -9.35 1.26
C ILE A 140 2.91 -9.35 2.37
N LEU A 141 3.16 -8.20 2.98
CA LEU A 141 4.11 -8.11 4.09
C LEU A 141 3.62 -8.87 5.32
N PHE A 142 2.34 -8.75 5.66
CA PHE A 142 1.78 -9.43 6.84
C PHE A 142 1.84 -10.94 6.69
N GLU A 143 1.45 -11.48 5.53
CA GLU A 143 1.57 -12.90 5.23
C GLU A 143 3.01 -13.39 5.35
N HIS A 144 3.98 -12.64 4.83
CA HIS A 144 5.39 -12.98 5.00
C HIS A 144 5.82 -13.01 6.49
N LEU A 145 5.39 -12.05 7.30
CA LEU A 145 5.71 -12.03 8.74
C LEU A 145 5.05 -13.21 9.48
N LEU A 146 3.85 -13.61 9.07
CA LEU A 146 3.18 -14.80 9.60
C LEU A 146 3.97 -16.08 9.25
N ASP A 147 4.43 -16.19 8.01
CA ASP A 147 5.26 -17.32 7.55
C ASP A 147 6.58 -17.40 8.32
N GLU A 148 7.29 -16.28 8.51
CA GLU A 148 8.50 -16.22 9.34
C GLU A 148 8.23 -16.64 10.80
N ALA A 149 7.05 -16.34 11.32
CA ALA A 149 6.61 -16.74 12.66
C ALA A 149 6.01 -18.16 12.71
N SER A 150 5.97 -18.88 11.59
CA SER A 150 5.33 -20.22 11.46
C SER A 150 3.85 -20.21 11.88
N ILE A 151 3.13 -19.16 11.52
CA ILE A 151 1.70 -18.99 11.75
C ILE A 151 0.96 -19.14 10.44
N ARG A 152 0.11 -20.17 10.33
CA ARG A 152 -0.74 -20.35 9.16
C ARG A 152 -2.00 -19.50 9.25
N THR A 153 -2.43 -18.96 8.13
CA THR A 153 -3.62 -18.07 8.04
C THR A 153 -4.89 -18.75 8.57
N GLU A 154 -5.01 -20.08 8.40
CA GLU A 154 -6.15 -20.86 8.91
C GLU A 154 -6.22 -20.96 10.44
N GLN A 155 -5.16 -20.53 11.12
CA GLN A 155 -5.10 -20.45 12.59
C GLN A 155 -5.59 -19.10 13.14
N LEU A 156 -5.99 -18.19 12.25
CA LEU A 156 -6.39 -16.83 12.58
C LEU A 156 -7.87 -16.61 12.27
N GLU A 157 -8.53 -15.84 13.10
CA GLU A 157 -9.87 -15.35 12.83
C GLU A 157 -9.79 -14.07 12.00
N LEU A 158 -10.03 -14.19 10.70
CA LEU A 158 -9.98 -13.08 9.76
C LEU A 158 -11.38 -12.48 9.57
N THR A 159 -11.47 -11.16 9.60
CA THR A 159 -12.72 -10.44 9.34
C THR A 159 -12.95 -10.22 7.85
N ALA A 160 -14.00 -9.50 7.49
CA ALA A 160 -14.26 -9.09 6.11
C ALA A 160 -13.08 -8.30 5.53
N THR A 161 -12.87 -8.48 4.23
CA THR A 161 -11.76 -7.82 3.51
C THR A 161 -11.94 -6.30 3.47
N CYS A 162 -10.92 -5.58 3.91
CA CYS A 162 -10.82 -4.13 3.85
C CYS A 162 -10.02 -3.69 2.62
N HIS A 163 -10.52 -2.70 1.89
CA HIS A 163 -9.89 -2.21 0.65
C HIS A 163 -8.93 -1.04 0.87
N THR A 164 -9.06 -0.33 1.99
CA THR A 164 -8.17 0.78 2.34
C THR A 164 -7.52 0.59 3.71
N GLU A 165 -6.44 1.31 3.97
CA GLU A 165 -5.79 1.35 5.30
C GLU A 165 -6.76 1.88 6.36
N LEU A 166 -7.56 2.89 5.98
CA LEU A 166 -8.54 3.48 6.88
C LEU A 166 -9.64 2.48 7.27
N GLU A 167 -10.20 1.74 6.30
CA GLU A 167 -11.21 0.70 6.59
C GLU A 167 -10.71 -0.32 7.60
N SER A 168 -9.43 -0.75 7.50
CA SER A 168 -8.84 -1.69 8.45
C SER A 168 -8.84 -1.15 9.89
N VAL A 169 -8.58 0.14 10.07
CA VAL A 169 -8.58 0.78 11.38
C VAL A 169 -10.01 1.07 11.86
N LEU A 170 -10.89 1.51 10.96
CA LEU A 170 -12.31 1.69 11.28
C LEU A 170 -12.95 0.39 11.77
N ALA A 171 -12.57 -0.75 11.22
CA ALA A 171 -13.05 -2.06 11.71
C ALA A 171 -12.72 -2.29 13.20
N LEU A 172 -11.58 -1.76 13.70
CA LEU A 172 -11.24 -1.81 15.13
C LEU A 172 -12.13 -0.88 15.95
N LEU A 173 -12.33 0.34 15.47
CA LEU A 173 -13.16 1.34 16.17
C LEU A 173 -14.61 0.89 16.28
N GLU A 174 -15.13 0.27 15.21
CA GLU A 174 -16.48 -0.29 15.17
C GLU A 174 -16.63 -1.63 15.91
N GLY A 175 -15.55 -2.17 16.46
CA GLY A 175 -15.57 -3.46 17.17
C GLY A 175 -15.75 -4.69 16.27
N LYS A 176 -15.55 -4.55 14.97
CA LYS A 176 -15.59 -5.64 14.00
C LYS A 176 -14.30 -6.46 13.96
N ALA A 177 -13.18 -5.83 14.34
CA ALA A 177 -11.88 -6.47 14.51
C ALA A 177 -11.23 -6.02 15.83
N ASP A 178 -10.26 -6.78 16.28
CA ASP A 178 -9.50 -6.50 17.51
C ASP A 178 -8.10 -6.00 17.18
N ILE A 179 -7.54 -6.46 16.05
CA ILE A 179 -6.19 -6.14 15.59
C ILE A 179 -6.23 -5.85 14.08
N ALA A 180 -5.44 -4.86 13.63
CA ALA A 180 -5.15 -4.60 12.23
C ALA A 180 -3.63 -4.52 12.01
N PHE A 181 -3.15 -4.92 10.83
CA PHE A 181 -1.80 -4.65 10.40
C PHE A 181 -1.78 -3.35 9.59
N GLY A 182 -1.56 -2.23 10.27
CA GLY A 182 -1.82 -0.89 9.77
C GLY A 182 -0.65 0.08 9.90
N LEU A 183 -0.88 1.32 9.51
CA LEU A 183 0.08 2.41 9.59
C LEU A 183 0.05 3.05 10.99
N GLU A 184 1.23 3.38 11.53
CA GLU A 184 1.40 4.13 12.77
C GLU A 184 0.62 5.43 12.79
N HIS A 185 0.55 6.13 11.64
CA HIS A 185 -0.24 7.35 11.49
C HIS A 185 -1.69 7.18 11.95
N TYR A 186 -2.33 6.07 11.62
CA TYR A 186 -3.72 5.84 12.05
C TYR A 186 -3.81 5.43 13.52
N ALA A 187 -2.84 4.67 14.03
CA ALA A 187 -2.78 4.38 15.45
C ALA A 187 -2.70 5.67 16.28
N THR A 188 -1.83 6.60 15.90
CA THR A 188 -1.68 7.90 16.56
C THR A 188 -2.92 8.79 16.42
N LYS A 189 -3.57 8.77 15.24
CA LYS A 189 -4.72 9.64 14.95
C LYS A 189 -5.98 9.25 15.70
N TYR A 190 -6.17 7.97 15.97
CA TYR A 190 -7.40 7.41 16.55
C TYR A 190 -7.21 6.79 17.97
N ASN A 191 -6.07 7.11 18.60
CA ASN A 191 -5.75 6.68 19.96
C ASN A 191 -6.53 7.49 21.00
#